data_962e88559192d689ce029f20995d1dac
#
_entry.id   962e88559192d689ce029f20995d1dac
#
_cell.length_a   1.000
_cell.length_b   1.000
_cell.length_c   1.000
_cell.angle_alpha   90.00
_cell.angle_beta   90.00
_cell.angle_gamma   90.00
#
_symmetry.space_group_name_H-M   'P 1'
#
loop_
_entity.id
_entity.type
_entity.pdbx_description
1 polymer ?
#
loop_
_entity_poly.entity_id
_entity_poly.type
_entity_poly.pdbx_seq_one_letter_code
_entity_poly.pdbx_strand_id
1 'polypeptide(L)'
;RLRADAEKHSFAWPLLRDNLHLCHAIISKDAFTVTSVLPLVNSFPTFADAPRRIYMSATIADDSEIVRTFDADSAMVNEALTSRSLAGISERMVLIPNLMQFDFNVPKVTRELLKWIANERQLGAVVLTPSNVSAQTWADVASVPENSEQVEAYVGAMQARTTSGPIAFANRYDGIDLPGDSCRLLVMEGLPAGTSDYELLR
;
A
#
# COMPACT_ATOMS: atom_id res chain seq x y z
N ARG A 1 34.15 -4.80 1.41
CA ARG A 1 33.00 -4.04 0.83
C ARG A 1 31.87 -3.83 1.84
N LEU A 2 31.53 -4.81 2.69
CA LEU A 2 30.49 -4.65 3.74
C LEU A 2 30.81 -3.57 4.79
N ARG A 3 32.07 -3.20 4.98
CA ARG A 3 32.47 -2.13 5.93
C ARG A 3 32.26 -0.71 5.36
N ALA A 4 32.30 -0.52 4.07
CA ALA A 4 32.14 0.79 3.44
C ALA A 4 30.67 1.28 3.46
N ASP A 5 29.70 0.36 3.55
CA ASP A 5 28.26 0.66 3.61
C ASP A 5 27.69 0.51 5.03
N ALA A 6 28.52 0.44 6.07
CA ALA A 6 28.09 0.22 7.46
C ALA A 6 27.12 1.30 7.97
N GLU A 7 27.25 2.53 7.50
CA GLU A 7 26.31 3.62 7.84
C GLU A 7 24.93 3.42 7.22
N LYS A 8 24.87 2.91 6.00
CA LYS A 8 23.60 2.62 5.30
C LYS A 8 22.78 1.50 5.96
N HIS A 9 23.46 0.56 6.62
CA HIS A 9 22.84 -0.62 7.23
C HIS A 9 22.94 -0.63 8.75
N SER A 10 23.19 0.52 9.36
CA SER A 10 23.44 0.67 10.80
C SER A 10 22.29 0.15 11.69
N PHE A 11 21.05 0.18 11.20
CA PHE A 11 19.89 -0.32 11.94
C PHE A 11 19.58 -1.79 11.64
N ALA A 12 19.60 -2.19 10.38
CA ALA A 12 19.17 -3.53 9.96
C ALA A 12 20.22 -4.60 10.32
N TRP A 13 21.49 -4.34 10.09
CA TRP A 13 22.54 -5.32 10.30
C TRP A 13 22.68 -5.82 11.75
N PRO A 14 22.66 -4.97 12.79
CA PRO A 14 22.69 -5.44 14.17
C PRO A 14 21.54 -6.39 14.54
N LEU A 15 20.36 -6.21 13.93
CA LEU A 15 19.21 -7.07 14.15
C LEU A 15 19.36 -8.43 13.46
N LEU A 16 19.94 -8.44 12.26
CA LEU A 16 20.03 -9.64 11.42
C LEU A 16 21.24 -10.51 11.74
N ARG A 17 22.40 -9.91 12.09
CA ARG A 17 23.69 -10.61 12.23
C ARG A 17 23.65 -11.81 13.18
N ASP A 18 22.92 -11.67 14.29
CA ASP A 18 22.84 -12.70 15.33
C ASP A 18 21.67 -13.67 15.07
N ASN A 19 20.85 -13.40 14.04
CA ASN A 19 19.65 -14.14 13.66
C ASN A 19 19.69 -14.63 12.20
N LEU A 20 20.86 -14.79 11.60
CA LEU A 20 21.01 -15.17 10.19
C LEU A 20 20.38 -16.55 9.88
N HIS A 21 20.29 -17.43 10.88
CA HIS A 21 19.62 -18.73 10.75
C HIS A 21 18.10 -18.61 10.54
N LEU A 22 17.51 -17.45 10.84
CA LEU A 22 16.10 -17.11 10.62
C LEU A 22 15.92 -16.24 9.38
N CYS A 23 16.93 -16.13 8.52
CA CYS A 23 16.89 -15.26 7.36
C CYS A 23 16.94 -16.06 6.05
N HIS A 24 16.31 -15.50 5.03
CA HIS A 24 16.52 -15.86 3.64
C HIS A 24 17.60 -14.97 3.04
N ALA A 25 18.44 -15.52 2.18
CA ALA A 25 19.36 -14.80 1.34
C ALA A 25 18.92 -14.91 -0.11
N ILE A 26 18.70 -13.79 -0.75
CA ILE A 26 18.33 -13.68 -2.15
C ILE A 26 19.50 -13.07 -2.90
N ILE A 27 19.95 -13.75 -3.94
CA ILE A 27 21.06 -13.31 -4.78
C ILE A 27 20.51 -13.05 -6.18
N SER A 28 20.56 -11.82 -6.61
CA SER A 28 20.27 -11.41 -7.98
C SER A 28 21.56 -10.98 -8.70
N LYS A 29 21.43 -10.62 -9.96
CA LYS A 29 22.58 -10.13 -10.75
C LYS A 29 23.24 -8.90 -10.12
N ASP A 30 22.43 -8.01 -9.56
CA ASP A 30 22.85 -6.67 -9.13
C ASP A 30 22.72 -6.45 -7.62
N ALA A 31 22.10 -7.41 -6.88
CA ALA A 31 21.83 -7.27 -5.46
C ALA A 31 22.02 -8.56 -4.69
N PHE A 32 22.36 -8.40 -3.42
CA PHE A 32 22.34 -9.44 -2.40
C PHE A 32 21.47 -8.94 -1.25
N THR A 33 20.32 -9.58 -1.07
CA THR A 33 19.32 -9.20 -0.07
C THR A 33 19.24 -10.26 1.03
N VAL A 34 19.32 -9.82 2.28
CA VAL A 34 19.06 -10.68 3.45
C VAL A 34 17.79 -10.17 4.13
N THR A 35 16.81 -11.04 4.27
CA THR A 35 15.54 -10.71 4.93
C THR A 35 15.16 -11.79 5.94
N SER A 36 14.63 -11.40 7.09
CA SER A 36 14.12 -12.36 8.06
C SER A 36 12.85 -13.04 7.52
N VAL A 37 12.70 -14.33 7.80
CA VAL A 37 11.50 -15.12 7.43
C VAL A 37 10.26 -14.57 8.14
N LEU A 38 10.45 -14.21 9.41
CA LEU A 38 9.44 -13.56 10.26
C LEU A 38 10.06 -12.32 10.91
N PRO A 39 9.29 -11.32 11.27
CA PRO A 39 9.77 -10.18 12.04
C PRO A 39 10.45 -10.65 13.33
N LEU A 40 11.63 -10.10 13.63
CA LEU A 40 12.41 -10.42 14.83
C LEU A 40 11.86 -9.69 16.06
N VAL A 41 10.56 -9.83 16.31
CA VAL A 41 9.83 -9.06 17.35
C VAL A 41 10.36 -9.28 18.76
N ASN A 42 10.89 -10.48 19.04
CA ASN A 42 11.47 -10.83 20.33
C ASN A 42 12.82 -10.12 20.60
N SER A 43 13.43 -9.54 19.56
CA SER A 43 14.63 -8.71 19.70
C SER A 43 14.32 -7.29 20.21
N PHE A 44 13.06 -6.95 20.37
CA PHE A 44 12.60 -5.65 20.85
C PHE A 44 11.92 -5.80 22.22
N PRO A 45 12.61 -5.54 23.35
CA PRO A 45 12.06 -5.70 24.69
C PRO A 45 10.76 -4.93 24.91
N THR A 46 10.64 -3.74 24.34
CA THR A 46 9.43 -2.92 24.43
C THR A 46 8.20 -3.59 23.81
N PHE A 47 8.41 -4.47 22.85
CA PHE A 47 7.35 -5.29 22.25
C PHE A 47 7.21 -6.63 22.97
N ALA A 48 8.32 -7.34 23.18
CA ALA A 48 8.32 -8.68 23.76
C ALA A 48 7.77 -8.70 25.21
N ASP A 49 8.19 -7.71 26.01
CA ASP A 49 7.83 -7.61 27.42
C ASP A 49 6.55 -6.77 27.65
N ALA A 50 5.88 -6.34 26.60
CA ALA A 50 4.66 -5.56 26.73
C ALA A 50 3.55 -6.39 27.41
N PRO A 51 3.00 -5.92 28.56
CA PRO A 51 2.00 -6.68 29.32
C PRO A 51 0.67 -6.82 28.57
N ARG A 52 0.43 -6.00 27.59
CA ARG A 52 -0.75 -6.05 26.70
C ARG A 52 -0.35 -5.60 25.31
N ARG A 53 -0.83 -6.33 24.30
CA ARG A 53 -0.64 -6.01 22.88
C ARG A 53 -2.00 -5.96 22.20
N ILE A 54 -2.24 -4.94 21.40
CA ILE A 54 -3.46 -4.77 20.61
C ILE A 54 -3.07 -4.77 19.14
N TYR A 55 -3.60 -5.72 18.39
CA TYR A 55 -3.42 -5.84 16.96
C TYR A 55 -4.63 -5.26 16.25
N MET A 56 -4.41 -4.34 15.35
CA MET A 56 -5.47 -3.66 14.59
C MET A 56 -5.16 -3.67 13.11
N SER A 57 -6.11 -4.08 12.31
CA SER A 57 -6.02 -4.00 10.85
C SER A 57 -7.41 -3.95 10.24
N ALA A 58 -7.52 -3.33 9.09
CA ALA A 58 -8.75 -3.33 8.30
C ALA A 58 -8.95 -4.66 7.54
N THR A 59 -7.92 -5.47 7.40
CA THR A 59 -7.87 -6.63 6.49
C THR A 59 -7.30 -7.89 7.12
N ILE A 60 -7.42 -8.05 8.44
CA ILE A 60 -7.05 -9.32 9.08
C ILE A 60 -8.06 -10.37 8.63
N ALA A 61 -7.66 -11.23 7.72
CA ALA A 61 -8.49 -12.29 7.20
C ALA A 61 -8.26 -13.61 7.95
N ASP A 62 -7.09 -13.79 8.55
CA ASP A 62 -6.67 -15.01 9.21
C ASP A 62 -5.81 -14.70 10.45
N ASP A 63 -6.28 -15.16 11.59
CA ASP A 63 -5.60 -14.99 12.89
C ASP A 63 -4.25 -15.70 12.94
N SER A 64 -4.04 -16.74 12.12
CA SER A 64 -2.79 -17.50 12.05
C SER A 64 -1.61 -16.62 11.65
N GLU A 65 -1.84 -15.58 10.87
CA GLU A 65 -0.79 -14.64 10.47
C GLU A 65 -0.30 -13.81 11.68
N ILE A 66 -1.21 -13.38 12.54
CA ILE A 66 -0.86 -12.62 13.76
C ILE A 66 -0.09 -13.52 14.74
N VAL A 67 -0.56 -14.75 14.93
CA VAL A 67 0.11 -15.74 15.79
C VAL A 67 1.52 -16.00 15.28
N ARG A 68 1.67 -16.28 13.99
CA ARG A 68 2.97 -16.62 13.39
C ARG A 68 3.94 -15.44 13.34
N THR A 69 3.44 -14.25 13.01
CA THR A 69 4.25 -13.05 12.78
C THR A 69 4.67 -12.39 14.08
N PHE A 70 3.78 -12.33 15.05
CA PHE A 70 3.96 -11.57 16.29
C PHE A 70 4.04 -12.44 17.55
N ASP A 71 4.08 -13.75 17.41
CA ASP A 71 4.06 -14.71 18.54
C ASP A 71 2.92 -14.39 19.50
N ALA A 72 1.74 -14.16 18.94
CA ALA A 72 0.54 -13.86 19.71
C ALA A 72 -0.09 -15.15 20.28
N ASP A 73 -0.67 -15.06 21.46
CA ASP A 73 -1.40 -16.17 22.04
C ASP A 73 -2.66 -16.47 21.21
N SER A 74 -2.71 -17.68 20.62
CA SER A 74 -3.80 -18.10 19.75
C SER A 74 -5.17 -18.09 20.44
N ALA A 75 -5.22 -18.36 21.75
CA ALA A 75 -6.47 -18.33 22.51
C ALA A 75 -7.01 -16.89 22.66
N MET A 76 -6.09 -15.91 22.78
CA MET A 76 -6.46 -14.50 22.94
C MET A 76 -6.83 -13.84 21.62
N VAL A 77 -6.30 -14.33 20.49
CA VAL A 77 -6.56 -13.75 19.14
C VAL A 77 -7.89 -14.25 18.57
N ASN A 78 -8.39 -15.38 19.03
CA ASN A 78 -9.64 -16.01 18.54
C ASN A 78 -10.91 -15.17 18.77
N GLU A 79 -10.86 -14.16 19.64
CA GLU A 79 -11.99 -13.28 19.95
C GLU A 79 -11.81 -11.90 19.30
N ALA A 80 -11.75 -11.86 17.96
CA ALA A 80 -11.59 -10.61 17.24
C ALA A 80 -12.78 -9.67 17.45
N LEU A 81 -12.51 -8.44 17.87
CA LEU A 81 -13.53 -7.39 17.94
C LEU A 81 -13.79 -6.85 16.53
N THR A 82 -14.96 -7.11 16.01
CA THR A 82 -15.40 -6.61 14.71
C THR A 82 -16.57 -5.65 14.85
N SER A 83 -16.55 -4.56 14.08
CA SER A 83 -17.69 -3.64 14.04
C SER A 83 -18.76 -4.17 13.09
N ARG A 84 -19.89 -4.61 13.65
CA ARG A 84 -21.04 -5.06 12.84
C ARG A 84 -21.67 -3.93 12.03
N SER A 85 -21.58 -2.70 12.50
CA SER A 85 -22.15 -1.52 11.82
C SER A 85 -21.33 -1.03 10.64
N LEU A 86 -20.05 -1.43 10.54
CA LEU A 86 -19.14 -1.03 9.47
C LEU A 86 -18.88 -2.17 8.46
N ALA A 87 -19.30 -3.38 8.76
CA ALA A 87 -19.13 -4.51 7.85
C ALA A 87 -20.06 -4.36 6.63
N GLY A 88 -19.49 -4.27 5.45
CA GLY A 88 -20.22 -4.25 4.17
C GLY A 88 -20.94 -2.94 3.82
N ILE A 89 -20.61 -1.83 4.47
CA ILE A 89 -21.29 -0.55 4.22
C ILE A 89 -21.00 0.06 2.85
N SER A 90 -19.86 -0.28 2.21
CA SER A 90 -19.52 0.31 0.92
C SER A 90 -19.77 -0.65 -0.24
N GLU A 91 -20.80 -0.37 -1.02
CA GLU A 91 -20.95 -0.98 -2.35
C GLU A 91 -19.81 -0.48 -3.25
N ARG A 92 -19.16 -1.42 -3.93
CA ARG A 92 -18.09 -1.13 -4.88
C ARG A 92 -18.45 -1.74 -6.22
N MET A 93 -18.41 -0.93 -7.27
CA MET A 93 -18.45 -1.44 -8.63
C MET A 93 -17.02 -1.55 -9.14
N VAL A 94 -16.59 -2.79 -9.44
CA VAL A 94 -15.27 -3.07 -10.00
C VAL A 94 -15.44 -3.38 -11.49
N LEU A 95 -14.81 -2.57 -12.34
CA LEU A 95 -14.76 -2.78 -13.78
C LEU A 95 -13.35 -3.16 -14.18
N ILE A 96 -13.22 -4.26 -14.92
CA ILE A 96 -11.93 -4.75 -15.45
C ILE A 96 -12.01 -4.71 -16.97
N PRO A 97 -11.69 -3.57 -17.61
CA PRO A 97 -11.88 -3.38 -19.03
C PRO A 97 -11.15 -4.40 -19.90
N ASN A 98 -10.01 -4.90 -19.43
CA ASN A 98 -9.22 -5.90 -20.16
C ASN A 98 -9.90 -7.27 -20.26
N LEU A 99 -10.90 -7.53 -19.42
CA LEU A 99 -11.72 -8.76 -19.46
C LEU A 99 -13.02 -8.57 -20.21
N MET A 100 -13.30 -7.36 -20.67
CA MET A 100 -14.55 -6.99 -21.35
C MET A 100 -14.25 -6.54 -22.77
N GLN A 101 -15.16 -6.83 -23.69
CA GLN A 101 -15.11 -6.30 -25.06
C GLN A 101 -15.96 -5.04 -25.11
N PHE A 102 -15.34 -3.91 -25.38
CA PHE A 102 -16.03 -2.64 -25.55
C PHE A 102 -15.82 -2.13 -26.98
N ASP A 103 -16.87 -1.54 -27.57
CA ASP A 103 -16.81 -0.92 -28.88
C ASP A 103 -16.28 0.52 -28.87
N PHE A 104 -15.65 0.93 -27.76
CA PHE A 104 -15.12 2.27 -27.57
C PHE A 104 -13.68 2.25 -27.03
N ASN A 105 -13.00 3.40 -27.18
CA ASN A 105 -11.64 3.57 -26.66
C ASN A 105 -11.65 3.73 -25.13
N VAL A 106 -11.39 2.65 -24.41
CA VAL A 106 -11.40 2.62 -22.95
C VAL A 106 -10.49 3.67 -22.32
N PRO A 107 -9.21 3.86 -22.71
CA PRO A 107 -8.35 4.92 -22.18
C PRO A 107 -8.94 6.32 -22.33
N LYS A 108 -9.57 6.62 -23.44
CA LYS A 108 -10.21 7.93 -23.68
C LYS A 108 -11.39 8.12 -22.75
N VAL A 109 -12.29 7.15 -22.69
CA VAL A 109 -13.50 7.21 -21.85
C VAL A 109 -13.12 7.31 -20.36
N THR A 110 -12.07 6.59 -19.93
CA THR A 110 -11.58 6.67 -18.55
C THR A 110 -11.10 8.08 -18.21
N ARG A 111 -10.38 8.75 -19.11
CA ARG A 111 -9.92 10.15 -18.91
C ARG A 111 -11.09 11.13 -18.85
N GLU A 112 -12.09 10.95 -19.71
CA GLU A 112 -13.32 11.76 -19.70
C GLU A 112 -14.11 11.55 -18.41
N LEU A 113 -14.22 10.31 -17.94
CA LEU A 113 -14.89 9.96 -16.69
C LEU A 113 -14.20 10.57 -15.47
N LEU A 114 -12.86 10.53 -15.41
CA LEU A 114 -12.08 11.18 -14.34
C LEU A 114 -12.38 12.68 -14.26
N LYS A 115 -12.34 13.37 -15.42
CA LYS A 115 -12.66 14.80 -15.50
C LYS A 115 -14.11 15.07 -15.09
N TRP A 116 -15.04 14.29 -15.55
CA TRP A 116 -16.46 14.47 -15.24
C TRP A 116 -16.74 14.28 -13.74
N ILE A 117 -16.20 13.23 -13.12
CA ILE A 117 -16.37 12.96 -11.68
C ILE A 117 -15.77 14.11 -10.86
N ALA A 118 -14.55 14.52 -11.18
CA ALA A 118 -13.86 15.55 -10.41
C ALA A 118 -14.48 16.95 -10.61
N ASN A 119 -14.75 17.35 -11.85
CA ASN A 119 -15.12 18.73 -12.17
C ASN A 119 -16.63 18.97 -12.08
N GLU A 120 -17.44 18.05 -12.64
CA GLU A 120 -18.89 18.25 -12.69
C GLU A 120 -19.60 17.71 -11.44
N ARG A 121 -19.10 16.60 -10.89
CA ARG A 121 -19.70 15.99 -9.70
C ARG A 121 -19.05 16.46 -8.40
N GLN A 122 -17.89 17.10 -8.48
CA GLN A 122 -17.09 17.53 -7.32
C GLN A 122 -16.80 16.38 -6.33
N LEU A 123 -16.55 15.19 -6.89
CA LEU A 123 -16.23 13.96 -6.16
C LEU A 123 -14.80 13.54 -6.44
N GLY A 124 -14.12 13.04 -5.43
CA GLY A 124 -12.70 12.67 -5.54
C GLY A 124 -12.46 11.61 -6.61
N ALA A 125 -11.46 11.86 -7.45
CA ALA A 125 -11.00 10.98 -8.50
C ALA A 125 -9.49 10.78 -8.42
N VAL A 126 -9.05 9.53 -8.41
CA VAL A 126 -7.65 9.14 -8.23
C VAL A 126 -7.24 8.13 -9.27
N VAL A 127 -6.01 8.24 -9.73
CA VAL A 127 -5.33 7.23 -10.55
C VAL A 127 -4.16 6.67 -9.74
N LEU A 128 -4.07 5.35 -9.62
CA LEU A 128 -2.91 4.66 -9.07
C LEU A 128 -2.11 4.04 -10.20
N THR A 129 -0.82 4.30 -10.22
CA THR A 129 0.09 3.83 -11.27
C THR A 129 1.30 3.12 -10.66
N PRO A 130 1.92 2.18 -11.38
CA PRO A 130 3.06 1.40 -10.87
C PRO A 130 4.36 2.19 -10.80
N SER A 131 4.44 3.37 -11.42
CA SER A 131 5.68 4.17 -11.47
C SER A 131 5.41 5.64 -11.75
N ASN A 132 6.40 6.50 -11.46
CA ASN A 132 6.35 7.92 -11.84
C ASN A 132 6.26 8.11 -13.37
N VAL A 133 6.88 7.26 -14.14
CA VAL A 133 6.79 7.32 -15.62
C VAL A 133 5.34 7.07 -16.06
N SER A 134 4.69 6.05 -15.50
CA SER A 134 3.26 5.80 -15.78
C SER A 134 2.38 6.94 -15.29
N ALA A 135 2.64 7.51 -14.11
CA ALA A 135 1.86 8.63 -13.60
C ALA A 135 1.92 9.84 -14.54
N GLN A 136 3.08 10.13 -15.13
CA GLN A 136 3.24 11.22 -16.10
C GLN A 136 2.39 11.03 -17.36
N THR A 137 2.01 9.82 -17.72
CA THR A 137 1.09 9.60 -18.86
C THR A 137 -0.32 10.11 -18.61
N TRP A 138 -0.65 10.44 -17.36
CA TRP A 138 -1.93 11.01 -16.94
C TRP A 138 -1.90 12.52 -16.73
N ALA A 139 -0.75 13.18 -16.94
CA ALA A 139 -0.57 14.62 -16.69
C ALA A 139 -1.48 15.51 -17.55
N ASP A 140 -2.07 14.98 -18.63
CA ASP A 140 -3.07 15.67 -19.46
C ASP A 140 -4.44 15.81 -18.78
N VAL A 141 -4.71 14.99 -17.76
CA VAL A 141 -6.02 14.95 -17.08
C VAL A 141 -5.92 14.99 -15.56
N ALA A 142 -4.75 14.71 -14.98
CA ALA A 142 -4.54 14.59 -13.54
C ALA A 142 -3.30 15.34 -13.07
N SER A 143 -3.34 15.88 -11.86
CA SER A 143 -2.12 16.39 -11.21
C SER A 143 -1.24 15.23 -10.78
N VAL A 144 0.07 15.33 -11.02
CA VAL A 144 1.04 14.31 -10.68
C VAL A 144 1.99 14.86 -9.61
N PRO A 145 1.96 14.38 -8.36
CA PRO A 145 2.88 14.81 -7.31
C PRO A 145 4.31 14.40 -7.64
N GLU A 146 5.27 15.30 -7.44
CA GLU A 146 6.68 15.07 -7.71
C GLU A 146 7.45 14.48 -6.52
N ASN A 147 6.93 14.69 -5.31
CA ASN A 147 7.56 14.28 -4.05
C ASN A 147 6.52 13.94 -2.97
N SER A 148 7.01 13.41 -1.84
CA SER A 148 6.13 12.99 -0.74
C SER A 148 5.38 14.14 -0.09
N GLU A 149 5.96 15.32 -0.01
CA GLU A 149 5.31 16.52 0.55
C GLU A 149 4.09 16.93 -0.29
N GLN A 150 4.22 16.91 -1.62
CA GLN A 150 3.10 17.16 -2.52
C GLN A 150 2.02 16.06 -2.42
N VAL A 151 2.43 14.79 -2.25
CA VAL A 151 1.47 13.70 -2.00
C VAL A 151 0.63 13.98 -0.76
N GLU A 152 1.27 14.32 0.36
CA GLU A 152 0.59 14.64 1.61
C GLU A 152 -0.34 15.87 1.45
N ALA A 153 0.13 16.90 0.76
CA ALA A 153 -0.66 18.09 0.48
C ALA A 153 -1.92 17.78 -0.33
N TYR A 154 -1.80 16.96 -1.39
CA TYR A 154 -2.95 16.55 -2.20
C TYR A 154 -3.91 15.65 -1.42
N VAL A 155 -3.41 14.70 -0.64
CA VAL A 155 -4.25 13.84 0.21
C VAL A 155 -5.03 14.70 1.21
N GLY A 156 -4.36 15.61 1.91
CA GLY A 156 -5.00 16.53 2.84
C GLY A 156 -6.05 17.42 2.18
N ALA A 157 -5.77 17.93 0.97
CA ALA A 157 -6.71 18.75 0.21
C ALA A 157 -7.95 17.95 -0.23
N MET A 158 -7.78 16.69 -0.64
CA MET A 158 -8.89 15.79 -0.99
C MET A 158 -9.73 15.44 0.24
N GLN A 159 -9.09 15.12 1.37
CA GLN A 159 -9.79 14.87 2.64
C GLN A 159 -10.57 16.09 3.12
N ALA A 160 -9.99 17.29 3.01
CA ALA A 160 -10.64 18.55 3.32
C ALA A 160 -11.69 18.97 2.26
N ARG A 161 -11.79 18.25 1.14
CA ARG A 161 -12.67 18.57 0.00
C ARG A 161 -12.40 19.93 -0.63
N THR A 162 -11.16 20.41 -0.56
CA THR A 162 -10.71 21.63 -1.24
C THR A 162 -10.28 21.37 -2.68
N THR A 163 -10.07 20.10 -3.01
CA THR A 163 -9.92 19.60 -4.39
C THR A 163 -10.60 18.26 -4.56
N SER A 164 -11.09 17.99 -5.77
CA SER A 164 -11.63 16.70 -6.17
C SER A 164 -10.67 15.91 -7.10
N GLY A 165 -9.49 16.43 -7.37
CA GLY A 165 -8.56 15.86 -8.32
C GLY A 165 -8.95 16.19 -9.78
N PRO A 166 -8.68 15.31 -10.76
CA PRO A 166 -8.01 14.00 -10.64
C PRO A 166 -6.54 14.12 -10.22
N ILE A 167 -6.08 13.16 -9.43
CA ILE A 167 -4.68 13.08 -8.99
C ILE A 167 -4.13 11.69 -9.32
N ALA A 168 -2.94 11.65 -9.92
CA ALA A 168 -2.26 10.40 -10.25
C ALA A 168 -1.10 10.16 -9.27
N PHE A 169 -1.23 9.13 -8.44
CA PHE A 169 -0.20 8.71 -7.49
C PHE A 169 0.61 7.55 -8.04
N ALA A 170 1.93 7.65 -7.96
CA ALA A 170 2.84 6.60 -8.36
C ALA A 170 3.20 5.71 -7.16
N ASN A 171 3.02 4.40 -7.30
CA ASN A 171 3.44 3.37 -6.32
C ASN A 171 2.95 3.66 -4.88
N ARG A 172 1.69 4.11 -4.75
CA ARG A 172 1.05 4.46 -3.48
C ARG A 172 -0.21 3.62 -3.25
N TYR A 173 -0.06 2.30 -3.34
CA TYR A 173 -1.17 1.37 -3.13
C TYR A 173 -1.58 1.26 -1.65
N ASP A 174 -0.65 1.60 -0.75
CA ASP A 174 -0.83 1.62 0.70
C ASP A 174 -0.54 3.00 1.29
N GLY A 175 -1.13 3.27 2.47
CA GLY A 175 -0.82 4.45 3.28
C GLY A 175 -1.58 5.72 2.88
N ILE A 176 -2.51 5.66 1.94
CA ILE A 176 -3.41 6.77 1.60
C ILE A 176 -4.84 6.39 1.99
N ASP A 177 -5.44 7.18 2.85
CA ASP A 177 -6.85 7.06 3.22
C ASP A 177 -7.65 8.24 2.66
N LEU A 178 -8.60 7.93 1.77
CA LEU A 178 -9.48 8.91 1.13
C LEU A 178 -10.94 8.44 1.31
N PRO A 179 -11.54 8.71 2.48
CA PRO A 179 -12.85 8.19 2.80
C PRO A 179 -13.97 8.92 2.05
N GLY A 180 -15.04 8.19 1.76
CA GLY A 180 -16.29 8.75 1.22
C GLY A 180 -16.10 9.50 -0.08
N ASP A 181 -16.53 10.76 -0.11
CA ASP A 181 -16.46 11.59 -1.31
C ASP A 181 -15.05 12.06 -1.67
N SER A 182 -14.07 11.85 -0.79
CA SER A 182 -12.66 12.15 -1.10
C SER A 182 -12.08 11.24 -2.20
N CYS A 183 -12.67 10.04 -2.42
CA CYS A 183 -12.35 9.20 -3.56
C CYS A 183 -13.57 8.35 -3.96
N ARG A 184 -14.27 8.75 -5.01
CA ARG A 184 -15.41 8.01 -5.58
C ARG A 184 -15.07 7.27 -6.85
N LEU A 185 -14.03 7.67 -7.53
CA LEU A 185 -13.49 6.98 -8.68
C LEU A 185 -12.02 6.69 -8.46
N LEU A 186 -11.69 5.41 -8.45
CA LEU A 186 -10.32 4.92 -8.44
C LEU A 186 -10.02 4.21 -9.75
N VAL A 187 -9.03 4.68 -10.47
CA VAL A 187 -8.46 4.00 -11.63
C VAL A 187 -7.15 3.35 -11.22
N MET A 188 -6.98 2.07 -11.48
CA MET A 188 -5.74 1.35 -11.25
C MET A 188 -5.12 0.98 -12.59
N GLU A 189 -3.94 1.52 -12.88
CA GLU A 189 -3.16 1.16 -14.06
C GLU A 189 -2.22 0.01 -13.74
N GLY A 190 -2.44 -1.11 -14.41
CA GLY A 190 -1.67 -2.34 -14.15
C GLY A 190 -2.06 -3.04 -12.85
N LEU A 191 -1.28 -4.03 -12.50
CA LEU A 191 -1.39 -4.73 -11.22
C LEU A 191 -0.37 -4.17 -10.24
N PRO A 192 -0.72 -4.03 -8.95
CA PRO A 192 0.28 -3.77 -7.92
C PRO A 192 1.34 -4.88 -7.98
N ALA A 193 2.56 -4.51 -8.30
CA ALA A 193 3.68 -5.45 -8.27
C ALA A 193 4.47 -5.25 -6.98
N GLY A 194 4.94 -6.33 -6.39
CA GLY A 194 5.90 -6.27 -5.30
C GLY A 194 7.12 -5.47 -5.72
N THR A 195 7.61 -4.63 -4.83
CA THR A 195 8.77 -3.76 -5.10
C THR A 195 10.07 -4.32 -4.58
N SER A 196 10.01 -5.30 -3.69
CA SER A 196 11.17 -5.98 -3.13
C SER A 196 11.45 -7.31 -3.85
N ASP A 197 12.72 -7.72 -3.91
CA ASP A 197 13.12 -9.03 -4.45
C ASP A 197 12.38 -10.17 -3.75
N TYR A 198 12.04 -10.01 -2.48
CA TYR A 198 11.30 -10.99 -1.71
C TYR A 198 9.84 -11.10 -2.13
N GLU A 199 9.18 -9.98 -2.39
CA GLU A 199 7.79 -9.96 -2.88
C GLU A 199 7.65 -10.50 -4.31
N LEU A 200 8.69 -10.29 -5.14
CA LEU A 200 8.72 -10.81 -6.52
C LEU A 200 8.93 -12.32 -6.58
N LEU A 201 9.49 -12.93 -5.52
CA LEU A 201 9.75 -14.37 -5.45
C LEU A 201 8.65 -15.16 -4.75
N ARG A 202 7.72 -14.52 -4.09
CA ARG A 202 6.61 -15.13 -3.37
C ARG A 202 5.37 -15.26 -4.24
#